data_313ee388439c762fc3e3b9f1128b4668
#
_entry.id   313ee388439c762fc3e3b9f1128b4668
#
_cell.length_a   1.000
_cell.length_b   1.000
_cell.length_c   1.000
_cell.angle_alpha   90.00
_cell.angle_beta   90.00
_cell.angle_gamma   90.00
#
_symmetry.space_group_name_H-M   'P 1'
#
loop_
_entity.id
_entity.type
_entity.pdbx_description
1 polymer ?
#
loop_
_entity_poly.entity_id
_entity_poly.type
_entity_poly.pdbx_seq_one_letter_code
_entity_poly.pdbx_strand_id
1 'polypeptide(L)'
;MKTLTEEIIFNCPAESLWDILSDVSRCDWVPTIEQMTLEGDCRVFEMEGMGKVKEQILLLDNDAMRLQYSAIETRTPLDHHLATMQISSIDAASCKFLWTTEIEPEIFADAIHQGMLISIDGLKKVLFKIQHK
;
A
#
# COMPACT_ATOMS: atom_id res chain seq x y z
N MET A 1 -19.06 0.44 8.55
CA MET A 1 -17.82 0.51 7.75
C MET A 1 -16.90 1.57 8.32
N LYS A 2 -15.61 1.26 8.42
CA LYS A 2 -14.59 2.15 8.94
C LYS A 2 -13.68 2.59 7.80
N THR A 3 -13.34 3.87 7.76
CA THR A 3 -12.35 4.40 6.81
C THR A 3 -11.12 4.88 7.59
N LEU A 4 -9.96 4.36 7.19
CA LEU A 4 -8.67 4.74 7.76
C LEU A 4 -7.96 5.65 6.75
N THR A 5 -7.36 6.73 7.22
CA THR A 5 -6.68 7.69 6.34
C THR A 5 -5.35 8.09 6.92
N GLU A 6 -4.30 8.02 6.09
CA GLU A 6 -2.97 8.54 6.41
C GLU A 6 -2.53 9.48 5.28
N GLU A 7 -2.01 10.64 5.65
CA GLU A 7 -1.49 11.63 4.71
C GLU A 7 -0.08 12.00 5.12
N ILE A 8 0.87 11.83 4.19
CA ILE A 8 2.30 12.00 4.50
C ILE A 8 2.96 12.79 3.36
N ILE A 9 3.83 13.69 3.74
CA ILE A 9 4.69 14.40 2.79
C ILE A 9 6.05 13.72 2.75
N PHE A 10 6.47 13.34 1.54
CA PHE A 10 7.79 12.75 1.29
C PHE A 10 8.69 13.77 0.60
N ASN A 11 9.95 13.81 1.01
CA ASN A 11 10.96 14.67 0.43
C ASN A 11 11.63 13.98 -0.76
N CYS A 12 10.83 13.65 -1.76
CA CYS A 12 11.28 13.07 -3.02
C CYS A 12 10.31 13.47 -4.14
N PRO A 13 10.74 13.41 -5.41
CA PRO A 13 9.83 13.63 -6.52
C PRO A 13 8.68 12.61 -6.50
N ALA A 14 7.51 13.02 -6.94
CA ALA A 14 6.34 12.15 -6.98
C ALA A 14 6.61 10.85 -7.77
N GLU A 15 7.33 10.96 -8.88
CA GLU A 15 7.68 9.83 -9.74
C GLU A 15 8.54 8.79 -8.99
N SER A 16 9.41 9.22 -8.09
CA SER A 16 10.26 8.32 -7.32
C SER A 16 9.43 7.44 -6.38
N LEU A 17 8.42 8.02 -5.76
CA LEU A 17 7.51 7.27 -4.91
C LEU A 17 6.58 6.37 -5.76
N TRP A 18 6.07 6.90 -6.87
CA TRP A 18 5.19 6.14 -7.74
C TRP A 18 5.89 4.92 -8.37
N ASP A 19 7.16 5.02 -8.71
CA ASP A 19 7.94 3.89 -9.25
C ASP A 19 7.95 2.71 -8.28
N ILE A 20 7.95 2.98 -6.98
CA ILE A 20 7.88 1.92 -5.97
C ILE A 20 6.47 1.33 -5.89
N LEU A 21 5.46 2.18 -5.75
CA LEU A 21 4.09 1.74 -5.52
C LEU A 21 3.44 1.12 -6.74
N SER A 22 3.77 1.59 -7.95
CA SER A 22 3.22 1.07 -9.19
C SER A 22 3.75 -0.31 -9.56
N ASP A 23 4.89 -0.71 -9.02
CA ASP A 23 5.37 -2.09 -9.15
C ASP A 23 4.65 -2.94 -8.09
N VAL A 24 3.50 -3.46 -8.45
CA VAL A 24 2.62 -4.18 -7.53
C VAL A 24 3.18 -5.53 -7.08
N SER A 25 4.27 -6.00 -7.71
CA SER A 25 5.00 -7.20 -7.28
C SER A 25 6.07 -6.90 -6.23
N ARG A 26 6.37 -5.63 -6.00
CA ARG A 26 7.41 -5.20 -5.08
C ARG A 26 6.90 -5.19 -3.64
N CYS A 27 7.59 -5.88 -2.74
CA CYS A 27 7.20 -5.95 -1.33
C CYS A 27 8.34 -5.61 -0.36
N ASP A 28 9.47 -5.12 -0.85
CA ASP A 28 10.62 -4.77 0.00
C ASP A 28 10.36 -3.59 0.94
N TRP A 29 9.30 -2.84 0.70
CA TRP A 29 8.88 -1.73 1.57
C TRP A 29 7.81 -2.15 2.59
N VAL A 30 7.33 -3.40 2.53
CA VAL A 30 6.33 -3.93 3.49
C VAL A 30 7.02 -4.96 4.39
N PRO A 31 7.47 -4.57 5.60
CA PRO A 31 8.31 -5.45 6.43
C PRO A 31 7.65 -6.77 6.83
N THR A 32 6.33 -6.85 6.83
CA THR A 32 5.59 -8.05 7.23
C THR A 32 5.42 -9.06 6.09
N ILE A 33 5.89 -8.74 4.89
CA ILE A 33 5.81 -9.61 3.70
C ILE A 33 7.22 -9.94 3.23
N GLU A 34 7.52 -11.24 3.09
CA GLU A 34 8.82 -11.68 2.59
C GLU A 34 8.82 -11.88 1.08
N GLN A 35 7.72 -12.38 0.54
CA GLN A 35 7.63 -12.81 -0.84
C GLN A 35 6.23 -12.57 -1.40
N MET A 36 6.16 -12.11 -2.64
CA MET A 36 4.91 -11.82 -3.32
C MET A 36 4.89 -12.47 -4.70
N THR A 37 3.75 -13.08 -5.07
CA THR A 37 3.54 -13.72 -6.36
C THR A 37 2.37 -13.04 -7.07
N LEU A 38 2.49 -12.86 -8.38
CA LEU A 38 1.39 -12.32 -9.20
C LEU A 38 0.59 -13.44 -9.84
N GLU A 39 -0.74 -13.32 -9.78
CA GLU A 39 -1.70 -14.22 -10.42
C GLU A 39 -2.74 -13.38 -11.16
N GLY A 40 -2.55 -13.18 -12.47
CA GLY A 40 -3.42 -12.30 -13.25
C GLY A 40 -3.35 -10.85 -12.73
N ASP A 41 -4.49 -10.29 -12.37
CA ASP A 41 -4.61 -8.96 -11.79
C ASP A 41 -4.50 -8.96 -10.26
N CYS A 42 -4.08 -10.09 -9.68
CA CYS A 42 -3.97 -10.25 -8.23
C CYS A 42 -2.52 -10.42 -7.81
N ARG A 43 -2.24 -10.04 -6.55
CA ARG A 43 -0.98 -10.36 -5.88
C ARG A 43 -1.30 -11.23 -4.66
N VAL A 44 -0.49 -12.26 -4.48
CA VAL A 44 -0.66 -13.24 -3.39
C VAL A 44 0.57 -13.24 -2.52
N PHE A 45 0.38 -13.20 -1.22
CA PHE A 45 1.48 -13.17 -0.25
C PHE A 45 1.04 -13.74 1.08
N GLU A 46 2.02 -14.05 1.91
CA GLU A 46 1.77 -14.37 3.31
C GLU A 46 2.22 -13.18 4.15
N MET A 47 1.33 -12.71 5.03
CA MET A 47 1.59 -11.60 5.91
C MET A 47 1.68 -12.10 7.34
N GLU A 48 2.74 -11.70 8.04
CA GLU A 48 2.95 -12.07 9.43
C GLU A 48 1.73 -11.68 10.28
N GLY A 49 1.19 -12.65 11.01
CA GLY A 49 0.01 -12.46 11.84
C GLY A 49 -1.33 -12.56 11.11
N MET A 50 -1.34 -12.52 9.78
CA MET A 50 -2.59 -12.56 9.00
C MET A 50 -2.70 -13.78 8.07
N GLY A 51 -1.59 -14.49 7.81
CA GLY A 51 -1.57 -15.63 6.92
C GLY A 51 -1.64 -15.25 5.46
N LYS A 52 -2.21 -16.13 4.63
CA LYS A 52 -2.31 -15.91 3.19
C LYS A 52 -3.32 -14.82 2.86
N VAL A 53 -2.90 -13.88 2.03
CA VAL A 53 -3.73 -12.78 1.54
C VAL A 53 -3.64 -12.73 0.02
N LYS A 54 -4.79 -12.55 -0.63
CA LYS A 54 -4.87 -12.30 -2.06
C LYS A 54 -5.55 -10.96 -2.28
N GLU A 55 -4.84 -10.05 -2.95
CA GLU A 55 -5.34 -8.71 -3.27
C GLU A 55 -5.54 -8.57 -4.77
N GLN A 56 -6.70 -8.09 -5.16
CA GLN A 56 -6.99 -7.76 -6.56
C GLN A 56 -6.69 -6.31 -6.82
N ILE A 57 -5.91 -6.04 -7.88
CA ILE A 57 -5.63 -4.68 -8.33
C ILE A 57 -6.83 -4.19 -9.14
N LEU A 58 -7.50 -3.17 -8.64
CA LEU A 58 -8.71 -2.63 -9.25
C LEU A 58 -8.43 -1.46 -10.18
N LEU A 59 -7.39 -0.69 -9.88
CA LEU A 59 -6.99 0.46 -10.68
C LEU A 59 -5.49 0.67 -10.54
N LEU A 60 -4.81 0.86 -11.66
CA LEU A 60 -3.41 1.29 -11.70
C LEU A 60 -3.33 2.38 -12.78
N ASP A 61 -3.39 3.63 -12.34
CA ASP A 61 -3.40 4.79 -13.23
C ASP A 61 -2.08 5.54 -13.10
N ASN A 62 -1.21 5.35 -14.09
CA ASN A 62 0.12 5.97 -14.09
C ASN A 62 0.07 7.48 -14.27
N ASP A 63 -0.90 8.00 -15.00
CA ASP A 63 -1.02 9.44 -15.23
C ASP A 63 -1.47 10.16 -13.96
N ALA A 64 -2.44 9.61 -13.26
CA ALA A 64 -2.94 10.16 -12.01
C ALA A 64 -2.10 9.77 -10.79
N MET A 65 -1.20 8.79 -10.93
CA MET A 65 -0.44 8.18 -9.84
C MET A 65 -1.37 7.68 -8.74
N ARG A 66 -2.33 6.86 -9.14
CA ARG A 66 -3.39 6.33 -8.28
C ARG A 66 -3.47 4.82 -8.39
N LEU A 67 -3.49 4.15 -7.25
CA LEU A 67 -3.60 2.70 -7.13
C LEU A 67 -4.78 2.36 -6.23
N GLN A 68 -5.63 1.44 -6.68
CA GLN A 68 -6.70 0.87 -5.85
C GLN A 68 -6.59 -0.65 -5.85
N TYR A 69 -6.78 -1.24 -4.68
CA TYR A 69 -6.78 -2.70 -4.53
C TYR A 69 -7.74 -3.13 -3.42
N SER A 70 -8.12 -4.40 -3.46
CA SER A 70 -9.00 -5.00 -2.47
C SER A 70 -8.49 -6.38 -2.08
N ALA A 71 -8.46 -6.67 -0.78
CA ALA A 71 -8.19 -8.02 -0.29
C ALA A 71 -9.43 -8.88 -0.54
N ILE A 72 -9.32 -9.84 -1.46
CA ILE A 72 -10.44 -10.71 -1.86
C ILE A 72 -10.38 -12.09 -1.22
N GLU A 73 -9.22 -12.50 -0.72
CA GLU A 73 -9.06 -13.74 0.05
C GLU A 73 -8.19 -13.47 1.27
N THR A 74 -8.69 -13.79 2.43
CA THR A 74 -8.00 -13.66 3.71
C THR A 74 -8.37 -14.86 4.59
N ARG A 75 -7.53 -15.12 5.63
CA ARG A 75 -7.82 -16.21 6.59
C ARG A 75 -9.19 -16.03 7.24
N THR A 76 -9.49 -14.78 7.64
CA THR A 76 -10.80 -14.42 8.18
C THR A 76 -11.50 -13.58 7.12
N PRO A 77 -12.67 -14.02 6.62
CA PRO A 77 -13.38 -13.29 5.58
C PRO A 77 -13.70 -11.84 5.97
N LEU A 78 -13.51 -10.93 5.01
CA LEU A 78 -13.86 -9.53 5.15
C LEU A 78 -15.15 -9.27 4.36
N ASP A 79 -16.03 -8.43 4.89
CA ASP A 79 -17.26 -8.04 4.21
C ASP A 79 -16.99 -6.95 3.17
N HIS A 80 -15.98 -6.10 3.44
CA HIS A 80 -15.57 -5.04 2.52
C HIS A 80 -14.13 -4.64 2.79
N HIS A 81 -13.34 -4.48 1.73
CA HIS A 81 -11.99 -3.93 1.81
C HIS A 81 -11.69 -3.18 0.51
N LEU A 82 -11.35 -1.91 0.62
CA LEU A 82 -10.90 -1.10 -0.51
C LEU A 82 -9.80 -0.17 -0.04
N ALA A 83 -8.62 -0.32 -0.63
CA ALA A 83 -7.48 0.56 -0.35
C ALA A 83 -7.22 1.44 -1.57
N THR A 84 -6.95 2.72 -1.32
CA THR A 84 -6.61 3.69 -2.35
C THR A 84 -5.33 4.41 -1.95
N MET A 85 -4.37 4.45 -2.87
CA MET A 85 -3.13 5.20 -2.72
C MET A 85 -3.11 6.28 -3.82
N GLN A 86 -2.91 7.53 -3.42
CA GLN A 86 -2.86 8.67 -4.34
C GLN A 86 -1.60 9.49 -4.05
N ILE A 87 -0.81 9.73 -5.08
CA ILE A 87 0.36 10.61 -4.99
C ILE A 87 0.07 11.89 -5.74
N SER A 88 0.40 13.02 -5.11
CA SER A 88 0.29 14.35 -5.70
C SER A 88 1.62 15.06 -5.59
N SER A 89 2.12 15.63 -6.70
CA SER A 89 3.34 16.43 -6.67
C SER A 89 3.09 17.75 -5.94
N ILE A 90 4.00 18.13 -5.04
CA ILE A 90 4.00 19.46 -4.42
C ILE A 90 4.95 20.36 -5.21
N ASP A 91 6.16 19.86 -5.45
CA ASP A 91 7.18 20.51 -6.29
C ASP A 91 8.12 19.45 -6.85
N ALA A 92 9.23 19.87 -7.46
CA ALA A 92 10.18 18.94 -8.09
C ALA A 92 10.87 18.01 -7.07
N ALA A 93 10.85 18.33 -5.78
CA ALA A 93 11.59 17.64 -4.74
C ALA A 93 10.70 17.09 -3.62
N SER A 94 9.38 17.24 -3.71
CA SER A 94 8.46 16.76 -2.68
C SER A 94 7.12 16.37 -3.24
N CYS A 95 6.45 15.46 -2.55
CA CYS A 95 5.12 14.97 -2.93
C CYS A 95 4.30 14.63 -1.69
N LYS A 96 2.98 14.55 -1.89
CA LYS A 96 2.04 14.13 -0.87
C LYS A 96 1.53 12.74 -1.20
N PHE A 97 1.52 11.86 -0.20
CA PHE A 97 0.99 10.51 -0.29
C PHE A 97 -0.26 10.42 0.58
N LEU A 98 -1.38 10.10 -0.04
CA LEU A 98 -2.65 9.87 0.65
C LEU A 98 -3.02 8.40 0.51
N TRP A 99 -3.17 7.71 1.65
CA TRP A 99 -3.54 6.31 1.69
C TRP A 99 -4.81 6.15 2.52
N THR A 100 -5.88 5.66 1.88
CA THR A 100 -7.15 5.39 2.55
C THR A 100 -7.47 3.90 2.43
N THR A 101 -8.06 3.36 3.50
CA THR A 101 -8.54 1.97 3.51
C THR A 101 -9.93 1.94 4.13
N GLU A 102 -10.89 1.42 3.35
CA GLU A 102 -12.23 1.13 3.83
C GLU A 102 -12.27 -0.32 4.27
N ILE A 103 -12.79 -0.59 5.45
CA ILE A 103 -12.80 -1.93 6.04
C ILE A 103 -14.13 -2.23 6.75
N GLU A 104 -14.61 -3.46 6.57
CA GLU A 104 -15.74 -4.01 7.28
C GLU A 104 -15.53 -5.52 7.44
N PRO A 105 -15.71 -6.13 8.62
CA PRO A 105 -16.15 -5.51 9.89
C PRO A 105 -15.11 -4.60 10.52
N GLU A 106 -15.57 -3.62 11.29
CA GLU A 106 -14.71 -2.60 11.93
C GLU A 106 -13.71 -3.17 12.93
N ILE A 107 -13.95 -4.37 13.43
CA ILE A 107 -13.05 -5.03 14.38
C ILE A 107 -11.63 -5.20 13.84
N PHE A 108 -11.48 -5.22 12.51
CA PHE A 108 -10.16 -5.37 11.86
C PHE A 108 -9.46 -4.03 11.62
N ALA A 109 -10.13 -2.90 11.91
CA ALA A 109 -9.60 -1.58 11.58
C ALA A 109 -8.26 -1.27 12.27
N ASP A 110 -8.15 -1.58 13.56
CA ASP A 110 -6.92 -1.29 14.31
C ASP A 110 -5.72 -2.06 13.77
N ALA A 111 -5.90 -3.35 13.47
CA ALA A 111 -4.84 -4.20 12.92
C ALA A 111 -4.38 -3.69 11.55
N ILE A 112 -5.33 -3.30 10.70
CA ILE A 112 -5.05 -2.77 9.37
C ILE A 112 -4.33 -1.42 9.48
N HIS A 113 -4.77 -0.56 10.39
CA HIS A 113 -4.12 0.74 10.60
C HIS A 113 -2.67 0.58 11.05
N GLN A 114 -2.41 -0.34 11.97
CA GLN A 114 -1.03 -0.65 12.39
C GLN A 114 -0.20 -1.14 11.21
N GLY A 115 -0.76 -1.98 10.36
CA GLY A 115 -0.11 -2.45 9.13
C GLY A 115 0.23 -1.30 8.18
N MET A 116 -0.68 -0.33 8.03
CA MET A 116 -0.43 0.87 7.22
C MET A 116 0.74 1.67 7.77
N LEU A 117 0.79 1.90 9.07
CA LEU A 117 1.87 2.67 9.72
C LEU A 117 3.21 1.96 9.58
N ILE A 118 3.26 0.65 9.75
CA ILE A 118 4.48 -0.16 9.58
C ILE A 118 4.95 -0.09 8.13
N SER A 119 4.04 -0.17 7.18
CA SER A 119 4.37 -0.09 5.75
C SER A 119 4.87 1.29 5.34
N ILE A 120 4.29 2.35 5.90
CA ILE A 120 4.76 3.73 5.66
C ILE A 120 6.18 3.90 6.16
N ASP A 121 6.50 3.38 7.34
CA ASP A 121 7.86 3.40 7.87
C ASP A 121 8.83 2.63 6.96
N GLY A 122 8.41 1.46 6.48
CA GLY A 122 9.17 0.68 5.51
C GLY A 122 9.42 1.42 4.21
N LEU A 123 8.41 2.14 3.72
CA LEU A 123 8.52 2.95 2.51
C LEU A 123 9.55 4.07 2.68
N LYS A 124 9.54 4.74 3.83
CA LYS A 124 10.53 5.77 4.16
C LYS A 124 11.95 5.21 4.15
N LYS A 125 12.15 4.01 4.67
CA LYS A 125 13.46 3.34 4.71
C LYS A 125 13.96 3.00 3.31
N VAL A 126 13.09 2.50 2.44
CA VAL A 126 13.45 2.18 1.05
C VAL A 126 13.84 3.46 0.28
N LEU A 127 13.05 4.52 0.42
CA LEU A 127 13.34 5.81 -0.22
C LEU A 127 14.66 6.40 0.28
N PHE A 128 14.93 6.30 1.57
CA PHE A 128 16.21 6.76 2.14
C PHE A 128 17.40 6.05 1.49
N LYS A 129 17.32 4.73 1.34
CA LYS A 129 18.38 3.94 0.69
C LYS A 129 18.60 4.34 -0.77
N ILE A 130 17.54 4.63 -1.50
CA ILE A 130 17.62 5.07 -2.90
C ILE A 130 18.29 6.43 -2.99
N GLN A 131 17.97 7.35 -2.10
CA GLN A 131 18.51 8.71 -2.09
C GLN A 131 19.95 8.79 -1.60
N HIS A 132 20.42 7.80 -0.85
CA HIS A 132 21.75 7.79 -0.23
C HIS A 132 22.61 6.62 -0.71
N LYS A 133 22.47 6.28 -2.00
CA LYS A 133 23.34 5.29 -2.63
C LYS A 133 24.75 5.84 -2.83
#